data_8035bded829c7fedd2101c98ac11a98c
#
_entry.id   8035bded829c7fedd2101c98ac11a98c
#
_cell.length_a   1.000
_cell.length_b   1.000
_cell.length_c   1.000
_cell.angle_alpha   90.00
_cell.angle_beta   90.00
_cell.angle_gamma   90.00
#
_symmetry.space_group_name_H-M   'P 1'
#
loop_
_entity.id
_entity.type
_entity.pdbx_description
1 polymer ?
#
loop_
_entity_poly.entity_id
_entity_poly.type
_entity_poly.pdbx_seq_one_letter_code
_entity_poly.pdbx_strand_id
1 'polypeptide(L)'
;MRTFLIIIGLFLFIGNSFAQSYEELIEKSYDFVDKGDLVSAEESLKAAMRKEPANPLNYALLTNLGTIQRRQGKLQEALISYTSALSGHTKNITILENRASLYTELGET
;
A
#
# COMPACT_ATOMS: atom_id res chain seq x y z
N MET A 1 19.07 -7.16 37.35
CA MET A 1 18.38 -8.28 36.69
C MET A 1 17.09 -7.88 36.01
N ARG A 2 16.18 -7.19 36.71
CA ARG A 2 14.92 -6.73 36.07
C ARG A 2 15.15 -5.80 34.91
N THR A 3 16.06 -4.85 35.04
CA THR A 3 16.40 -3.91 33.95
C THR A 3 16.96 -4.63 32.74
N PHE A 4 17.79 -5.65 32.95
CA PHE A 4 18.37 -6.44 31.87
C PHE A 4 17.28 -7.18 31.08
N LEU A 5 16.29 -7.77 31.78
CA LEU A 5 15.19 -8.48 31.12
C LEU A 5 14.31 -7.53 30.30
N ILE A 6 14.07 -6.32 30.80
CA ILE A 6 13.30 -5.29 30.09
C ILE A 6 14.01 -4.90 28.78
N ILE A 7 15.33 -4.71 28.83
CA ILE A 7 16.13 -4.36 27.66
C ILE A 7 16.07 -5.47 26.62
N ILE A 8 16.18 -6.73 27.03
CA ILE A 8 16.05 -7.86 26.12
C ILE A 8 14.67 -7.91 25.49
N GLY A 9 13.62 -7.67 26.25
CA GLY A 9 12.26 -7.63 25.73
C GLY A 9 12.06 -6.56 24.69
N LEU A 10 12.57 -5.36 24.93
CA LEU A 10 12.53 -4.26 23.96
C LEU A 10 13.31 -4.60 22.68
N PHE A 11 14.48 -5.19 22.83
CA PHE A 11 15.30 -5.58 21.68
C PHE A 11 14.59 -6.60 20.81
N LEU A 12 13.99 -7.62 21.40
CA LEU A 12 13.24 -8.64 20.66
C LEU A 12 12.03 -8.02 19.95
N PHE A 13 11.33 -7.10 20.60
CA PHE A 13 10.20 -6.41 20.00
C PHE A 13 10.62 -5.60 18.78
N ILE A 14 11.71 -4.83 18.89
CA ILE A 14 12.26 -4.06 17.78
C ILE A 14 12.70 -5.01 16.65
N GLY A 15 13.35 -6.12 16.97
CA GLY A 15 13.75 -7.12 15.99
C GLY A 15 12.57 -7.66 15.22
N ASN A 16 11.47 -7.97 15.89
CA ASN A 16 10.25 -8.45 15.24
C ASN A 16 9.65 -7.39 14.31
N SER A 17 9.68 -6.11 14.71
CA SER A 17 9.20 -5.02 13.86
C SER A 17 9.99 -4.88 12.56
N PHE A 18 11.32 -5.07 12.63
CA PHE A 18 12.18 -5.01 11.44
C PHE A 18 12.11 -6.28 10.59
N ALA A 19 11.55 -7.36 11.11
CA ALA A 19 11.49 -8.65 10.43
C ALA A 19 10.27 -8.80 9.51
N GLN A 20 9.40 -7.79 9.40
CA GLN A 20 8.22 -7.90 8.53
C GLN A 20 8.65 -8.01 7.08
N SER A 21 8.16 -9.07 6.42
CA SER A 21 8.46 -9.33 5.02
C SER A 21 7.55 -8.51 4.10
N TYR A 22 7.90 -8.50 2.83
CA TYR A 22 7.09 -7.92 1.77
C TYR A 22 5.66 -8.50 1.81
N GLU A 23 5.55 -9.82 1.87
CA GLU A 23 4.28 -10.54 1.89
C GLU A 23 3.47 -10.24 3.14
N GLU A 24 4.12 -10.19 4.30
CA GLU A 24 3.45 -9.86 5.56
C GLU A 24 2.86 -8.46 5.56
N LEU A 25 3.59 -7.50 4.98
CA LEU A 25 3.11 -6.12 4.87
C LEU A 25 1.90 -6.03 3.94
N ILE A 26 1.89 -6.81 2.86
CA ILE A 26 0.74 -6.87 1.96
C ILE A 26 -0.48 -7.47 2.67
N GLU A 27 -0.32 -8.59 3.35
CA GLU A 27 -1.41 -9.21 4.12
C GLU A 27 -1.96 -8.26 5.17
N LYS A 28 -1.07 -7.56 5.86
CA LYS A 28 -1.44 -6.57 6.87
C LYS A 28 -2.27 -5.45 6.26
N SER A 29 -1.94 -5.01 5.05
CA SER A 29 -2.72 -3.98 4.36
C SER A 29 -4.15 -4.44 4.10
N TYR A 30 -4.33 -5.68 3.68
CA TYR A 30 -5.67 -6.22 3.44
C TYR A 30 -6.48 -6.34 4.73
N ASP A 31 -5.84 -6.74 5.82
CA ASP A 31 -6.49 -6.79 7.13
C ASP A 31 -6.97 -5.40 7.57
N PHE A 32 -6.17 -4.38 7.34
CA PHE A 32 -6.56 -3.01 7.63
C PHE A 32 -7.74 -2.54 6.76
N VAL A 33 -7.74 -2.90 5.47
CA VAL A 33 -8.88 -2.59 4.58
C VAL A 33 -10.15 -3.23 5.12
N ASP A 34 -10.09 -4.49 5.52
CA ASP A 34 -11.23 -5.21 6.07
C ASP A 34 -11.78 -4.55 7.34
N LYS A 35 -10.92 -3.93 8.12
CA LYS A 35 -11.30 -3.22 9.34
C LYS A 35 -11.72 -1.77 9.07
N GLY A 36 -11.63 -1.31 7.83
CA GLY A 36 -11.93 0.07 7.47
C GLY A 36 -10.83 1.06 7.81
N ASP A 37 -9.66 0.60 8.23
CA ASP A 37 -8.51 1.46 8.54
C ASP A 37 -7.68 1.70 7.27
N LEU A 38 -8.17 2.60 6.44
CA LEU A 38 -7.57 2.87 5.15
C LEU A 38 -6.21 3.58 5.25
N VAL A 39 -6.01 4.37 6.30
CA VAL A 39 -4.73 5.06 6.53
C VAL A 39 -3.62 4.03 6.78
N SER A 40 -3.87 3.08 7.68
CA SER A 40 -2.88 2.03 7.98
C SER A 40 -2.69 1.09 6.80
N ALA A 41 -3.74 0.81 6.04
CA ALA A 41 -3.65 -0.01 4.83
C ALA A 41 -2.72 0.65 3.80
N GLU A 42 -2.88 1.94 3.57
CA GLU A 42 -2.02 2.71 2.66
C GLU A 42 -0.56 2.64 3.10
N GLU A 43 -0.31 2.88 4.39
CA GLU A 43 1.05 2.85 4.92
C GLU A 43 1.70 1.48 4.80
N SER A 44 0.94 0.40 5.02
CA SER A 44 1.45 -0.96 4.89
C SER A 44 1.84 -1.29 3.46
N LEU A 45 1.03 -0.90 2.46
CA LEU A 45 1.36 -1.11 1.05
C LEU A 45 2.60 -0.33 0.65
N LYS A 46 2.71 0.92 1.08
CA LYS A 46 3.88 1.76 0.80
C LYS A 46 5.14 1.15 1.41
N ALA A 47 5.03 0.63 2.64
CA ALA A 47 6.14 -0.02 3.32
C ALA A 47 6.60 -1.28 2.55
N ALA A 48 5.66 -2.08 2.04
CA ALA A 48 5.99 -3.25 1.22
C ALA A 48 6.77 -2.83 -0.02
N MET A 49 6.30 -1.83 -0.74
CA MET A 49 6.96 -1.36 -1.97
C MET A 49 8.35 -0.79 -1.70
N ARG A 50 8.54 -0.11 -0.55
CA ARG A 50 9.88 0.36 -0.16
C ARG A 50 10.83 -0.78 0.17
N LYS A 51 10.30 -1.88 0.68
CA LYS A 51 11.10 -3.06 1.04
C LYS A 51 11.63 -3.78 -0.18
N GLU A 52 10.83 -3.85 -1.25
CA GLU A 52 11.21 -4.51 -2.51
C GLU A 52 10.86 -3.61 -3.69
N PRO A 53 11.61 -2.52 -3.91
CA PRO A 53 11.25 -1.52 -4.93
C PRO A 53 11.23 -2.06 -6.36
N ALA A 54 11.98 -3.13 -6.66
CA ALA A 54 12.06 -3.72 -7.99
C ALA A 54 11.09 -4.88 -8.19
N ASN A 55 10.28 -5.23 -7.18
CA ASN A 55 9.36 -6.34 -7.31
C ASN A 55 8.26 -6.00 -8.34
N PRO A 56 8.12 -6.80 -9.41
CA PRO A 56 7.12 -6.53 -10.45
C PRO A 56 5.68 -6.58 -9.93
N LEU A 57 5.41 -7.23 -8.81
CA LEU A 57 4.09 -7.23 -8.18
C LEU A 57 3.69 -5.83 -7.70
N ASN A 58 4.64 -4.90 -7.57
CA ASN A 58 4.34 -3.53 -7.14
C ASN A 58 3.37 -2.82 -8.08
N TYR A 59 3.32 -3.19 -9.36
CA TYR A 59 2.33 -2.61 -10.29
C TYR A 59 0.90 -2.97 -9.86
N ALA A 60 0.69 -4.21 -9.41
CA ALA A 60 -0.61 -4.62 -8.87
C ALA A 60 -0.90 -3.91 -7.53
N LEU A 61 0.11 -3.77 -6.68
CA LEU A 61 -0.04 -3.06 -5.41
C LEU A 61 -0.37 -1.58 -5.62
N LEU A 62 0.18 -0.95 -6.66
CA LEU A 62 -0.14 0.43 -7.02
C LEU A 62 -1.61 0.59 -7.41
N THR A 63 -2.21 -0.41 -8.06
CA THR A 63 -3.65 -0.39 -8.35
C THR A 63 -4.46 -0.41 -7.06
N ASN A 64 -4.10 -1.28 -6.13
CA ASN A 64 -4.77 -1.37 -4.82
C ASN A 64 -4.56 -0.09 -4.02
N LEU A 65 -3.35 0.47 -4.06
CA LEU A 65 -3.04 1.73 -3.40
C LEU A 65 -3.93 2.86 -3.93
N GLY A 66 -4.06 2.97 -5.25
CA GLY A 66 -4.93 3.96 -5.87
C GLY A 66 -6.38 3.83 -5.38
N THR A 67 -6.89 2.61 -5.28
CA THR A 67 -8.24 2.37 -4.79
C THR A 67 -8.39 2.78 -3.31
N ILE A 68 -7.40 2.46 -2.49
CA ILE A 68 -7.39 2.86 -1.07
C ILE A 68 -7.36 4.38 -0.94
N GLN A 69 -6.53 5.05 -1.73
CA GLN A 69 -6.42 6.51 -1.74
C GLN A 69 -7.72 7.16 -2.20
N ARG A 70 -8.35 6.62 -3.26
CA ARG A 70 -9.62 7.10 -3.77
C ARG A 70 -10.71 7.02 -2.70
N ARG A 71 -10.78 5.90 -1.98
CA ARG A 71 -11.75 5.71 -0.89
C ARG A 71 -11.54 6.70 0.25
N GLN A 72 -10.33 7.22 0.43
CA GLN A 72 -10.03 8.27 1.41
C GLN A 72 -10.31 9.68 0.88
N GLY A 73 -10.71 9.81 -0.38
CA GLY A 73 -10.90 11.10 -1.03
C GLY A 73 -9.62 11.73 -1.55
N LYS A 74 -8.51 11.00 -1.53
CA LYS A 74 -7.21 11.48 -2.05
C LYS A 74 -7.13 11.25 -3.55
N LEU A 75 -7.95 11.99 -4.31
CA LEU A 75 -8.18 11.70 -5.72
C LEU A 75 -6.95 11.94 -6.59
N GLN A 76 -6.18 12.99 -6.33
CA GLN A 76 -4.96 13.27 -7.10
C GLN A 76 -3.88 12.21 -6.84
N GLU A 77 -3.72 11.79 -5.60
CA GLU A 77 -2.77 10.72 -5.26
C GLU A 77 -3.20 9.39 -5.89
N ALA A 78 -4.50 9.10 -5.90
CA ALA A 78 -5.03 7.90 -6.56
C ALA A 78 -4.73 7.92 -8.07
N LEU A 79 -4.86 9.08 -8.71
CA LEU A 79 -4.54 9.23 -10.12
C LEU A 79 -3.07 8.90 -10.38
N ILE A 80 -2.18 9.37 -9.54
CA ILE A 80 -0.75 9.08 -9.65
C ILE A 80 -0.51 7.58 -9.50
N SER A 81 -1.15 6.94 -8.53
CA SER A 81 -0.99 5.50 -8.29
C SER A 81 -1.48 4.67 -9.46
N TYR A 82 -2.65 4.97 -10.01
CA TYR A 82 -3.18 4.26 -11.18
C TYR A 82 -2.29 4.48 -12.41
N THR A 83 -1.81 5.69 -12.63
CA THR A 83 -0.93 5.99 -13.75
C THR A 83 0.39 5.24 -13.63
N SER A 84 0.94 5.15 -12.43
CA SER A 84 2.16 4.38 -12.16
C SER A 84 1.92 2.87 -12.38
N ALA A 85 0.76 2.37 -11.97
CA ALA A 85 0.38 0.96 -12.20
C ALA A 85 0.36 0.64 -13.69
N LEU A 86 -0.15 1.56 -14.52
CA LEU A 86 -0.21 1.38 -15.97
C LEU A 86 1.17 1.37 -16.63
N SER A 87 2.18 1.94 -16.00
CA SER A 87 3.54 1.91 -16.57
C SER A 87 4.08 0.49 -16.70
N GLY A 88 3.59 -0.44 -15.87
CA GLY A 88 3.95 -1.86 -15.97
C GLY A 88 2.94 -2.71 -16.76
N HIS A 89 1.69 -2.24 -16.84
CA HIS A 89 0.58 -2.98 -17.45
C HIS A 89 -0.32 -2.05 -18.28
N THR A 90 0.24 -1.44 -19.31
CA THR A 90 -0.41 -0.38 -20.10
C THR A 90 -1.73 -0.80 -20.75
N LYS A 91 -1.94 -2.10 -20.98
CA LYS A 91 -3.16 -2.62 -21.60
C LYS A 91 -4.12 -3.24 -20.60
N ASN A 92 -3.91 -3.04 -19.30
CA ASN A 92 -4.81 -3.58 -18.28
C ASN A 92 -6.11 -2.76 -18.26
N ILE A 93 -7.19 -3.38 -18.72
CA ILE A 93 -8.50 -2.74 -18.87
C ILE A 93 -9.03 -2.25 -17.52
N THR A 94 -8.90 -3.06 -16.47
CA THR A 94 -9.39 -2.71 -15.13
C THR A 94 -8.72 -1.42 -14.62
N ILE A 95 -7.42 -1.30 -14.79
CA ILE A 95 -6.68 -0.09 -14.36
C ILE A 95 -7.13 1.12 -15.19
N LEU A 96 -7.28 0.94 -16.51
CA LEU A 96 -7.74 2.00 -17.39
C LEU A 96 -9.14 2.48 -17.02
N GLU A 97 -10.05 1.56 -16.72
CA GLU A 97 -11.41 1.88 -16.28
C GLU A 97 -11.42 2.61 -14.94
N ASN A 98 -10.61 2.15 -13.99
CA ASN A 98 -10.50 2.80 -12.68
C ASN A 98 -9.98 4.24 -12.83
N ARG A 99 -8.99 4.44 -13.69
CA ARG A 99 -8.44 5.77 -13.95
C ARG A 99 -9.44 6.67 -14.66
N ALA A 100 -10.15 6.14 -15.65
CA ALA A 100 -11.18 6.90 -16.36
C ALA A 100 -12.31 7.34 -15.42
N SER A 101 -12.76 6.44 -14.55
CA SER A 101 -13.76 6.75 -13.53
C SER A 101 -13.27 7.84 -12.58
N LEU A 102 -11.99 7.80 -12.22
CA LEU A 102 -11.38 8.80 -11.36
C LEU A 102 -11.31 10.18 -12.04
N TYR A 103 -10.99 10.23 -13.32
CA TYR A 103 -11.03 11.49 -14.08
C TYR A 103 -12.43 12.09 -14.06
N THR A 104 -13.47 11.27 -14.16
CA THR A 104 -14.86 11.74 -14.06
C THR A 104 -15.11 12.35 -12.68
N GLU A 105 -14.67 11.72 -11.61
CA GLU A 105 -14.82 12.28 -10.26
C GLU A 105 -14.08 13.60 -10.09
N LEU A 106 -12.92 13.74 -10.75
CA LEU A 106 -12.15 14.98 -10.73
C LEU A 106 -12.71 16.07 -11.65
N GLY A 107 -13.72 15.75 -12.48
CA GLY A 107 -14.29 16.68 -13.43
C GLY A 107 -13.44 16.91 -14.68
N GLU A 108 -12.48 16.05 -14.94
CA GLU A 108 -11.55 16.16 -16.08
C GLU A 108 -11.93 15.16 -17.18
N THR A 109 -13.09 15.33 -17.77
CA THR A 109 -13.58 14.44 -18.84
C THR A 109 -13.14 14.86 -20.22
#